data_c420cd2cdf32180c96d5175cee4fae85
#
_entry.id   c420cd2cdf32180c96d5175cee4fae85
#
_cell.length_a   1.000
_cell.length_b   1.000
_cell.length_c   1.000
_cell.angle_alpha   90.00
_cell.angle_beta   90.00
_cell.angle_gamma   90.00
#
_symmetry.space_group_name_H-M   'P 1'
#
loop_
_entity.id
_entity.type
_entity.pdbx_description
1 polymer ?
#
loop_
_entity_poly.entity_id
_entity_poly.type
_entity_poly.pdbx_seq_one_letter_code
_entity_poly.pdbx_strand_id
1 'polypeptide(L)'
;MMEESFNKQDIDYWIKEYKNSKNEHIKEQLRKFIVIACTPLVKKISHGLARRNTDPIEDLIQVGSVGLLKAIDNYDLTQGSSFKTYATYLITGEIRHYLRDKSSMIRAPRELQELS
;
A
#
# COMPACT_ATOMS: atom_id res chain seq x y z
N MET A 1 -5.14 -17.90 14.53
CA MET A 1 -5.86 -18.16 13.29
C MET A 1 -5.77 -17.00 12.34
N MET A 2 -6.30 -15.85 12.76
CA MET A 2 -6.25 -14.67 11.91
C MET A 2 -4.80 -14.24 11.63
N GLU A 3 -3.95 -14.38 12.62
CA GLU A 3 -2.55 -14.02 12.45
C GLU A 3 -1.86 -14.91 11.44
N GLU A 4 -2.31 -16.16 11.35
CA GLU A 4 -1.68 -17.09 10.44
C GLU A 4 -1.93 -16.76 9.00
N SER A 5 -3.12 -16.21 8.69
CA SER A 5 -3.44 -15.86 7.32
C SER A 5 -2.59 -14.70 6.82
N PHE A 6 -1.91 -14.02 7.73
CA PHE A 6 -1.03 -12.92 7.38
C PHE A 6 0.40 -13.39 7.19
N ASN A 7 0.62 -14.68 7.27
CA ASN A 7 1.92 -15.28 7.01
C ASN A 7 2.36 -14.96 5.59
N LYS A 8 3.66 -14.73 5.44
CA LYS A 8 4.24 -14.39 4.15
C LYS A 8 3.92 -15.44 3.09
N GLN A 9 3.96 -16.70 3.47
CA GLN A 9 3.68 -17.79 2.53
C GLN A 9 2.24 -17.81 2.09
N ASP A 10 1.34 -17.49 3.01
CA ASP A 10 -0.08 -17.47 2.69
C ASP A 10 -0.38 -16.37 1.68
N ILE A 11 0.21 -15.19 1.86
CA ILE A 11 -0.01 -14.09 0.95
C ILE A 11 0.51 -14.43 -0.44
N ASP A 12 1.69 -15.04 -0.52
CA ASP A 12 2.24 -15.43 -1.83
C ASP A 12 1.34 -16.44 -2.52
N TYR A 13 0.77 -17.37 -1.75
CA TYR A 13 -0.14 -18.36 -2.30
C TYR A 13 -1.38 -17.68 -2.89
N TRP A 14 -1.97 -16.75 -2.15
CA TRP A 14 -3.20 -16.10 -2.58
C TRP A 14 -2.96 -15.19 -3.77
N ILE A 15 -1.82 -14.54 -3.82
CA ILE A 15 -1.48 -13.69 -4.96
C ILE A 15 -1.31 -14.55 -6.22
N LYS A 16 -0.73 -15.72 -6.07
CA LYS A 16 -0.58 -16.64 -7.18
C LYS A 16 -1.93 -17.10 -7.70
N GLU A 17 -2.84 -17.45 -6.77
CA GLU A 17 -4.18 -17.84 -7.15
C GLU A 17 -4.91 -16.71 -7.86
N TYR A 18 -4.74 -15.50 -7.37
CA TYR A 18 -5.35 -14.33 -7.97
C TYR A 18 -4.86 -14.13 -9.40
N LYS A 19 -3.56 -14.20 -9.60
CA LYS A 19 -2.98 -13.97 -10.93
C LYS A 19 -3.36 -15.05 -11.92
N ASN A 20 -3.57 -16.28 -11.45
CA ASN A 20 -3.85 -17.39 -12.32
C ASN A 20 -5.34 -17.64 -12.54
N SER A 21 -6.19 -16.98 -11.80
CA SER A 21 -7.63 -17.20 -11.92
C SER A 21 -8.18 -16.62 -13.20
N LYS A 22 -9.03 -17.38 -13.87
CA LYS A 22 -9.69 -16.93 -15.08
C LYS A 22 -11.14 -16.55 -14.82
N ASN A 23 -11.64 -16.84 -13.63
CA ASN A 23 -13.01 -16.50 -13.26
C ASN A 23 -12.99 -15.14 -12.58
N GLU A 24 -13.66 -14.15 -13.18
CA GLU A 24 -13.61 -12.79 -12.68
C GLU A 24 -14.21 -12.67 -11.29
N HIS A 25 -15.27 -13.43 -11.02
CA HIS A 25 -15.89 -13.37 -9.69
C HIS A 25 -14.94 -13.87 -8.62
N ILE A 26 -14.31 -15.01 -8.88
CA ILE A 26 -13.35 -15.58 -7.93
C ILE A 26 -12.14 -14.66 -7.77
N LYS A 27 -11.68 -14.09 -8.87
CA LYS A 27 -10.57 -13.17 -8.86
C LYS A 27 -10.87 -11.95 -7.98
N GLU A 28 -12.07 -11.42 -8.09
CA GLU A 28 -12.48 -10.30 -7.26
C GLU A 28 -12.52 -10.66 -5.79
N GLN A 29 -13.00 -11.87 -5.47
CA GLN A 29 -13.01 -12.33 -4.08
C GLN A 29 -11.61 -12.45 -3.52
N LEU A 30 -10.69 -12.98 -4.32
CA LEU A 30 -9.31 -13.11 -3.91
C LEU A 30 -8.67 -11.75 -3.68
N ARG A 31 -8.96 -10.80 -4.56
CA ARG A 31 -8.43 -9.45 -4.41
C ARG A 31 -8.87 -8.84 -3.08
N LYS A 32 -10.15 -8.96 -2.75
CA LYS A 32 -10.67 -8.45 -1.49
C LYS A 32 -9.99 -9.12 -0.30
N PHE A 33 -9.82 -10.42 -0.38
CA PHE A 33 -9.17 -11.16 0.70
C PHE A 33 -7.73 -10.68 0.90
N ILE A 34 -7.01 -10.51 -0.19
CA ILE A 34 -5.61 -10.05 -0.13
C ILE A 34 -5.54 -8.65 0.47
N VAL A 35 -6.44 -7.76 0.07
CA VAL A 35 -6.45 -6.40 0.61
C VAL A 35 -6.67 -6.42 2.11
N ILE A 36 -7.65 -7.21 2.56
CA ILE A 36 -7.94 -7.31 4.00
C ILE A 36 -6.74 -7.87 4.74
N ALA A 37 -6.14 -8.93 4.20
CA ALA A 37 -5.02 -9.59 4.85
C ALA A 37 -3.79 -8.68 4.94
N CYS A 38 -3.64 -7.74 4.00
CA CYS A 38 -2.49 -6.86 3.96
C CYS A 38 -2.74 -5.51 4.62
N THR A 39 -3.96 -5.25 5.08
CA THR A 39 -4.26 -3.99 5.75
C THR A 39 -3.38 -3.74 6.96
N PRO A 40 -3.11 -4.74 7.82
CA PRO A 40 -2.18 -4.50 8.94
C PRO A 40 -0.80 -4.06 8.49
N LEU A 41 -0.34 -4.56 7.36
CA LEU A 41 0.95 -4.14 6.82
C LEU A 41 0.91 -2.67 6.40
N VAL A 42 -0.17 -2.26 5.74
CA VAL A 42 -0.33 -0.86 5.36
C VAL A 42 -0.33 0.03 6.59
N LYS A 43 -1.06 -0.37 7.63
CA LYS A 43 -1.11 0.41 8.86
C LYS A 43 0.25 0.51 9.52
N LYS A 44 0.98 -0.58 9.57
CA LYS A 44 2.31 -0.60 10.18
C LYS A 44 3.25 0.35 9.45
N ILE A 45 3.24 0.31 8.13
CA ILE A 45 4.11 1.18 7.34
C ILE A 45 3.67 2.64 7.51
N SER A 46 2.37 2.89 7.51
CA SER A 46 1.86 4.24 7.67
C SER A 46 2.28 4.85 9.00
N HIS A 47 2.16 4.09 10.07
CA HIS A 47 2.58 4.58 11.38
C HIS A 47 4.08 4.80 11.45
N GLY A 48 4.86 3.94 10.78
CA GLY A 48 6.29 4.08 10.77
C GLY A 48 6.77 5.29 9.99
N LEU A 49 6.01 5.72 9.01
CA LEU A 49 6.41 6.86 8.17
C LEU A 49 5.82 8.17 8.64
N ALA A 50 4.82 8.14 9.50
CA ALA A 50 4.27 9.36 10.08
C ALA A 50 5.33 9.99 10.94
N ARG A 51 5.74 11.21 10.59
CA ARG A 51 6.85 11.86 11.27
C ARG A 51 6.41 12.72 12.43
N ARG A 52 5.16 13.14 12.43
CA ARG A 52 4.65 14.06 13.45
C ARG A 52 3.27 13.59 13.87
N ASN A 53 2.91 13.99 15.08
CA ASN A 53 1.57 13.70 15.57
C ASN A 53 0.50 14.37 14.72
N THR A 54 0.88 15.39 13.98
CA THR A 54 -0.06 16.13 13.14
C THR A 54 -0.29 15.47 11.79
N ASP A 55 0.53 14.48 11.43
CA ASP A 55 0.30 13.77 10.18
C ASP A 55 -0.99 12.99 10.27
N PRO A 56 -1.91 13.16 9.32
CA PRO A 56 -3.21 12.47 9.39
C PRO A 56 -3.02 11.00 9.04
N ILE A 57 -2.91 10.17 10.07
CA ILE A 57 -2.60 8.76 9.88
C ILE A 57 -3.62 8.08 8.98
N GLU A 58 -4.88 8.47 9.06
CA GLU A 58 -5.91 7.86 8.22
C GLU A 58 -5.67 8.15 6.75
N ASP A 59 -5.20 9.37 6.45
CA ASP A 59 -4.85 9.70 5.07
C ASP A 59 -3.68 8.87 4.59
N LEU A 60 -2.69 8.65 5.46
CA LEU A 60 -1.53 7.84 5.09
C LEU A 60 -1.94 6.41 4.81
N ILE A 61 -2.88 5.89 5.60
CA ILE A 61 -3.37 4.53 5.40
C ILE A 61 -4.09 4.43 4.07
N GLN A 62 -4.89 5.42 3.71
CA GLN A 62 -5.57 5.40 2.42
C GLN A 62 -4.59 5.47 1.27
N VAL A 63 -3.59 6.33 1.38
CA VAL A 63 -2.56 6.45 0.35
C VAL A 63 -1.76 5.16 0.23
N GLY A 64 -1.42 4.58 1.38
CA GLY A 64 -0.71 3.30 1.37
C GLY A 64 -1.54 2.19 0.76
N SER A 65 -2.85 2.23 0.97
CA SER A 65 -3.74 1.25 0.37
C SER A 65 -3.73 1.33 -1.15
N VAL A 66 -3.60 2.53 -1.70
CA VAL A 66 -3.44 2.69 -3.14
C VAL A 66 -2.17 1.98 -3.60
N GLY A 67 -1.08 2.12 -2.84
CA GLY A 67 0.15 1.41 -3.16
C GLY A 67 -0.04 -0.09 -3.13
N LEU A 68 -0.80 -0.58 -2.17
CA LEU A 68 -1.09 -2.00 -2.09
C LEU A 68 -1.87 -2.48 -3.32
N LEU A 69 -2.88 -1.72 -3.74
CA LEU A 69 -3.64 -2.09 -4.91
C LEU A 69 -2.78 -2.10 -6.16
N LYS A 70 -1.88 -1.15 -6.28
CA LYS A 70 -0.93 -1.15 -7.40
C LYS A 70 -0.04 -2.37 -7.36
N ALA A 71 0.37 -2.78 -6.15
CA ALA A 71 1.20 -3.97 -6.02
C ALA A 71 0.45 -5.22 -6.48
N ILE A 72 -0.81 -5.33 -6.09
CA ILE A 72 -1.61 -6.48 -6.50
C ILE A 72 -1.74 -6.55 -8.01
N ASP A 73 -1.97 -5.40 -8.64
CA ASP A 73 -2.18 -5.35 -10.07
C ASP A 73 -0.90 -5.58 -10.88
N ASN A 74 0.23 -5.15 -10.36
CA ASN A 74 1.47 -5.12 -11.14
C ASN A 74 2.49 -6.17 -10.74
N TYR A 75 2.24 -6.92 -9.67
CA TYR A 75 3.20 -7.93 -9.23
C TYR A 75 3.39 -8.98 -10.30
N ASP A 76 4.63 -9.30 -10.55
CA ASP A 76 5.02 -10.34 -11.53
C ASP A 76 5.49 -11.56 -10.76
N LEU A 77 4.81 -12.70 -10.99
CA LEU A 77 5.14 -13.92 -10.28
C LEU A 77 6.55 -14.42 -10.57
N THR A 78 7.13 -13.98 -11.68
CA THR A 78 8.45 -14.45 -12.09
C THR A 78 9.59 -13.61 -11.53
N GLN A 79 9.29 -12.46 -10.91
CA GLN A 79 10.35 -11.67 -10.31
C GLN A 79 10.81 -12.31 -9.00
N GLY A 80 12.02 -12.01 -8.58
CA GLY A 80 12.64 -12.73 -7.49
C GLY A 80 12.15 -12.42 -6.09
N SER A 81 11.42 -11.33 -5.89
CA SER A 81 11.01 -10.93 -4.56
C SER A 81 9.63 -11.47 -4.24
N SER A 82 9.34 -11.60 -2.93
CA SER A 82 8.01 -11.99 -2.49
C SER A 82 7.02 -10.85 -2.70
N PHE A 83 5.74 -11.20 -2.69
CA PHE A 83 4.72 -10.17 -2.82
C PHE A 83 4.80 -9.16 -1.68
N LYS A 84 5.04 -9.64 -0.45
CA LYS A 84 5.12 -8.72 0.69
C LYS A 84 6.23 -7.69 0.50
N THR A 85 7.37 -8.13 0.01
CA THR A 85 8.49 -7.22 -0.24
C THR A 85 8.12 -6.19 -1.30
N TYR A 86 7.53 -6.65 -2.37
CA TYR A 86 7.11 -5.77 -3.45
C TYR A 86 6.04 -4.78 -2.99
N ALA A 87 5.05 -5.27 -2.24
CA ALA A 87 3.98 -4.42 -1.73
C ALA A 87 4.53 -3.38 -0.76
N THR A 88 5.45 -3.78 0.12
CA THR A 88 6.06 -2.85 1.04
C THR A 88 6.73 -1.71 0.31
N TYR A 89 7.42 -2.04 -0.77
CA TYR A 89 8.10 -1.02 -1.58
C TYR A 89 7.10 -0.04 -2.17
N LEU A 90 6.01 -0.53 -2.74
CA LEU A 90 5.02 0.35 -3.36
C LEU A 90 4.22 1.15 -2.34
N ILE A 91 3.86 0.51 -1.22
CA ILE A 91 3.14 1.21 -0.15
C ILE A 91 3.99 2.35 0.38
N THR A 92 5.25 2.05 0.68
CA THR A 92 6.18 3.06 1.20
C THR A 92 6.36 4.19 0.18
N GLY A 93 6.50 3.85 -1.08
CA GLY A 93 6.68 4.85 -2.12
C GLY A 93 5.50 5.80 -2.24
N GLU A 94 4.28 5.27 -2.18
CA GLU A 94 3.09 6.11 -2.27
C GLU A 94 2.99 7.06 -1.09
N ILE A 95 3.25 6.55 0.11
CA ILE A 95 3.15 7.38 1.31
C ILE A 95 4.23 8.46 1.31
N ARG A 96 5.46 8.12 0.97
CA ARG A 96 6.53 9.11 0.93
C ARG A 96 6.27 10.17 -0.12
N HIS A 97 5.72 9.77 -1.25
CA HIS A 97 5.38 10.71 -2.30
C HIS A 97 4.30 11.67 -1.82
N TYR A 98 3.29 11.13 -1.15
CA TYR A 98 2.21 11.94 -0.60
C TYR A 98 2.74 12.94 0.42
N LEU A 99 3.60 12.50 1.32
CA LEU A 99 4.14 13.38 2.35
C LEU A 99 4.97 14.50 1.75
N ARG A 100 5.74 14.19 0.72
CA ARG A 100 6.53 15.19 0.04
C ARG A 100 5.64 16.20 -0.68
N ASP A 101 4.63 15.72 -1.38
CA ASP A 101 3.72 16.60 -2.11
C ASP A 101 2.93 17.47 -1.16
N LYS A 102 2.48 16.89 -0.05
CA LYS A 102 1.74 17.66 0.95
C LYS A 102 2.60 18.78 1.52
N SER A 103 3.85 18.49 1.78
CA SER A 103 4.80 19.48 2.27
C SER A 103 4.97 20.60 1.26
N SER A 104 5.12 20.24 -0.02
CA SER A 104 5.26 21.23 -1.08
C SER A 104 4.02 22.09 -1.22
N MET A 105 2.84 21.47 -1.12
CA MET A 105 1.59 22.21 -1.24
C MET A 105 1.43 23.21 -0.10
N ILE A 106 1.84 22.83 1.10
CA ILE A 106 1.76 23.75 2.23
C ILE A 106 2.69 24.93 2.02
N ARG A 107 3.86 24.69 1.45
CA ARG A 107 4.82 25.76 1.23
C ARG A 107 4.43 26.66 0.08
N ALA A 108 3.85 26.10 -0.99
CA ALA A 108 3.57 26.86 -2.20
C ALA A 108 2.67 28.07 -1.96
N PRO A 109 1.53 27.93 -1.23
CA PRO A 109 0.69 29.10 -1.01
C PRO A 109 1.41 30.21 -0.25
N ARG A 110 2.26 29.84 0.71
CA ARG A 110 2.99 30.86 1.45
C ARG A 110 4.00 31.56 0.55
N GLU A 111 4.66 30.80 -0.29
CA GLU A 111 5.61 31.39 -1.21
C GLU A 111 4.93 32.34 -2.18
N LEU A 112 3.75 31.97 -2.65
CA LEU A 112 2.99 32.83 -3.53
C LEU A 112 2.59 34.10 -2.82
N GLN A 113 2.22 34.01 -1.55
CA GLN A 113 1.91 35.19 -0.80
C GLN A 113 3.10 36.12 -0.65
N GLU A 114 4.26 35.55 -0.44
CA GLU A 114 5.47 36.34 -0.29
C GLU A 114 5.83 37.06 -1.59
N LEU A 115 5.55 36.39 -2.71
CA LEU A 115 5.82 36.98 -4.01
C LEU A 115 4.84 38.10 -4.35
N SER A 116 3.67 38.04 -3.74
CA SER A 116 2.65 39.05 -3.97
C SER A 116 2.97 40.31 -3.21
#